data_05db07a2f8fe9268f41c5fee1ed20d2d
#
_entry.id   05db07a2f8fe9268f41c5fee1ed20d2d
#
_cell.length_a   1.000
_cell.length_b   1.000
_cell.length_c   1.000
_cell.angle_alpha   90.00
_cell.angle_beta   90.00
_cell.angle_gamma   90.00
#
_symmetry.space_group_name_H-M   'P 1'
#
loop_
_entity.id
_entity.type
_entity.pdbx_description
1 polymer ?
#
loop_
_entity_poly.entity_id
_entity_poly.type
_entity_poly.pdbx_seq_one_letter_code
_entity_poly.pdbx_strand_id
1 'polypeptide(L)'
;HKNATDSGLRVYHYGTTVNNPIGRAYYGLYNSISILVETRGIGAGSTNFARRVYSQQNAAHSIIDYAVANDDAINKAVADARAQVAEDGKVFDAEDTVILQQVASGKTQSPTALTRYQYNMDGSDAKTSSATLSMNDTVVRSRIRPTAYVIPKDIPNAEKILYILQNQGAEYYELEPGSTAELKQYYYVGEYTYNEKKAGFTADLRDAAKVTFEKGAYVIPMDQVSGNVIAMIMEPDVNDSNGYDGTLVQYGVVSYDETTKNFPIYRYEGNDPRTTLVSNAAEQPVEPETPEQPTEPEQPVEPEKPAEPQQPAGSYTVKAGDSLWSIAQKHLGTGTKWEVIYKANQDLLQNPNQIQIGQVLTIPAA
;
A
#
# COMPACT_ATOMS: atom_id res chain seq x y z
N HIS A 1 -16.83 -22.36 -5.63
CA HIS A 1 -16.69 -23.69 -6.25
C HIS A 1 -18.02 -24.43 -6.36
N LYS A 2 -18.73 -24.64 -5.23
CA LYS A 2 -19.99 -25.41 -5.19
C LYS A 2 -21.03 -24.88 -6.18
N ASN A 3 -21.34 -23.59 -6.14
CA ASN A 3 -22.32 -22.97 -7.03
C ASN A 3 -21.95 -23.11 -8.52
N ALA A 4 -20.67 -22.98 -8.85
CA ALA A 4 -20.22 -23.18 -10.23
C ALA A 4 -20.38 -24.63 -10.68
N THR A 5 -20.08 -25.61 -9.82
CA THR A 5 -20.26 -27.03 -10.11
C THR A 5 -21.75 -27.38 -10.24
N ASP A 6 -22.60 -26.87 -9.34
CA ASP A 6 -24.05 -27.09 -9.38
C ASP A 6 -24.69 -26.50 -10.66
N SER A 7 -24.09 -25.45 -11.21
CA SER A 7 -24.45 -24.83 -12.50
C SER A 7 -23.90 -25.58 -13.72
N GLY A 8 -23.22 -26.70 -13.55
CA GLY A 8 -22.60 -27.46 -14.63
C GLY A 8 -21.30 -26.82 -15.17
N LEU A 9 -20.77 -25.83 -14.51
CA LEU A 9 -19.48 -25.18 -14.87
C LEU A 9 -18.31 -25.97 -14.30
N ARG A 10 -17.24 -26.05 -15.07
CA ARG A 10 -16.00 -26.70 -14.65
C ARG A 10 -15.04 -25.63 -14.14
N VAL A 11 -14.61 -25.78 -12.90
CA VAL A 11 -13.78 -24.78 -12.20
C VAL A 11 -12.52 -25.44 -11.68
N TYR A 12 -11.39 -24.76 -11.81
CA TYR A 12 -10.18 -25.13 -11.10
C TYR A 12 -9.56 -23.88 -10.44
N HIS A 13 -8.76 -24.12 -9.43
CA HIS A 13 -8.01 -23.09 -8.72
C HIS A 13 -6.51 -23.30 -8.92
N TYR A 14 -5.78 -22.24 -9.05
CA TYR A 14 -4.32 -22.27 -9.01
C TYR A 14 -3.81 -21.24 -7.98
N GLY A 15 -2.71 -21.57 -7.32
CA GLY A 15 -2.09 -20.70 -6.34
C GLY A 15 -1.44 -19.47 -6.99
N THR A 16 -1.20 -18.47 -6.21
CA THR A 16 -0.61 -17.20 -6.65
C THR A 16 0.57 -16.84 -5.78
N THR A 17 1.57 -16.22 -6.38
CA THR A 17 2.70 -15.65 -5.66
C THR A 17 2.35 -14.28 -5.08
N VAL A 18 2.84 -13.96 -3.90
CA VAL A 18 2.47 -12.73 -3.17
C VAL A 18 3.21 -11.51 -3.70
N ASN A 19 4.41 -11.67 -4.22
CA ASN A 19 5.28 -10.57 -4.65
C ASN A 19 5.13 -10.15 -6.12
N ASN A 20 4.01 -10.46 -6.73
CA ASN A 20 3.77 -10.04 -8.10
C ASN A 20 3.01 -8.71 -8.12
N PRO A 21 3.46 -7.67 -8.85
CA PRO A 21 2.79 -6.38 -8.94
C PRO A 21 1.44 -6.40 -9.68
N ILE A 22 0.85 -7.56 -9.87
CA ILE A 22 -0.47 -7.71 -10.46
C ILE A 22 -1.58 -7.39 -9.45
N GLY A 23 -2.69 -6.83 -9.92
CA GLY A 23 -3.75 -6.27 -9.09
C GLY A 23 -4.23 -7.20 -7.96
N ARG A 24 -4.42 -8.50 -8.21
CA ARG A 24 -4.87 -9.43 -7.17
C ARG A 24 -3.90 -9.56 -5.99
N ALA A 25 -2.59 -9.58 -6.24
CA ALA A 25 -1.57 -9.66 -5.20
C ALA A 25 -1.42 -8.31 -4.49
N TYR A 26 -1.45 -7.23 -5.25
CA TYR A 26 -1.29 -5.87 -4.76
C TYR A 26 -2.37 -5.50 -3.71
N TYR A 27 -3.64 -5.76 -4.00
CA TYR A 27 -4.71 -5.51 -3.02
C TYR A 27 -4.57 -6.37 -1.75
N GLY A 28 -3.96 -7.55 -1.85
CA GLY A 28 -3.63 -8.38 -0.69
C GLY A 28 -2.66 -7.72 0.28
N LEU A 29 -1.75 -6.86 -0.20
CA LEU A 29 -0.82 -6.11 0.65
C LEU A 29 -1.50 -5.12 1.59
N TYR A 30 -2.72 -4.67 1.26
CA TYR A 30 -3.57 -3.87 2.15
C TYR A 30 -4.47 -4.72 3.06
N ASN A 31 -4.17 -6.02 3.20
CA ASN A 31 -5.01 -6.97 3.92
C ASN A 31 -6.46 -6.97 3.43
N SER A 32 -6.65 -6.82 2.12
CA SER A 32 -7.95 -6.95 1.47
C SER A 32 -8.09 -8.35 0.88
N ILE A 33 -9.31 -8.90 0.90
CA ILE A 33 -9.59 -10.16 0.21
C ILE A 33 -9.61 -9.89 -1.29
N SER A 34 -8.66 -10.45 -2.00
CA SER A 34 -8.51 -10.26 -3.45
C SER A 34 -8.65 -11.58 -4.18
N ILE A 35 -9.55 -11.62 -5.15
CA ILE A 35 -9.87 -12.82 -5.92
C ILE A 35 -9.78 -12.50 -7.41
N LEU A 36 -8.93 -13.22 -8.13
CA LEU A 36 -8.91 -13.19 -9.59
C LEU A 36 -9.76 -14.33 -10.13
N VAL A 37 -10.78 -13.98 -10.90
CA VAL A 37 -11.64 -14.95 -11.60
C VAL A 37 -11.31 -14.88 -13.08
N GLU A 38 -10.81 -15.97 -13.62
CA GLU A 38 -10.48 -16.09 -15.03
C GLU A 38 -11.38 -17.08 -15.76
N THR A 39 -11.86 -16.71 -16.93
CA THR A 39 -12.49 -17.62 -17.87
C THR A 39 -11.69 -17.68 -19.16
N ARG A 40 -11.55 -18.87 -19.74
CA ARG A 40 -10.80 -19.05 -20.98
C ARG A 40 -11.37 -18.16 -22.08
N GLY A 41 -10.57 -17.21 -22.59
CA GLY A 41 -11.00 -16.24 -23.61
C GLY A 41 -9.97 -15.94 -24.67
N ILE A 42 -8.68 -15.99 -24.32
CA ILE A 42 -7.56 -15.66 -25.22
C ILE A 42 -7.49 -16.69 -26.34
N GLY A 43 -7.48 -16.24 -27.61
CA GLY A 43 -7.45 -17.08 -28.78
C GLY A 43 -8.78 -17.76 -29.15
N ALA A 44 -9.83 -17.55 -28.34
CA ALA A 44 -11.14 -18.16 -28.60
C ALA A 44 -12.13 -17.23 -29.34
N GLY A 45 -11.75 -15.99 -29.62
CA GLY A 45 -12.61 -14.99 -30.26
C GLY A 45 -13.98 -14.88 -29.57
N SER A 46 -15.06 -14.93 -30.34
CA SER A 46 -16.43 -14.93 -29.82
C SER A 46 -16.94 -16.32 -29.41
N THR A 47 -16.13 -17.36 -29.56
CA THR A 47 -16.54 -18.75 -29.24
C THR A 47 -16.94 -18.88 -27.79
N ASN A 48 -18.13 -19.46 -27.56
CA ASN A 48 -18.73 -19.65 -26.26
C ASN A 48 -18.84 -18.35 -25.42
N PHE A 49 -18.99 -17.20 -26.05
CA PHE A 49 -19.04 -15.89 -25.36
C PHE A 49 -20.12 -15.86 -24.27
N ALA A 50 -21.34 -16.27 -24.60
CA ALA A 50 -22.44 -16.29 -23.62
C ALA A 50 -22.12 -17.15 -22.40
N ARG A 51 -21.49 -18.33 -22.60
CA ARG A 51 -21.06 -19.19 -21.48
C ARG A 51 -19.97 -18.53 -20.64
N ARG A 52 -19.02 -17.82 -21.27
CA ARG A 52 -17.96 -17.09 -20.54
C ARG A 52 -18.55 -15.98 -19.69
N VAL A 53 -19.46 -15.19 -20.24
CA VAL A 53 -20.19 -14.15 -19.49
C VAL A 53 -20.96 -14.77 -18.33
N TYR A 54 -21.71 -15.83 -18.56
CA TYR A 54 -22.45 -16.54 -17.52
C TYR A 54 -21.52 -17.08 -16.42
N SER A 55 -20.36 -17.62 -16.77
CA SER A 55 -19.38 -18.11 -15.79
C SER A 55 -18.86 -16.98 -14.89
N GLN A 56 -18.54 -15.80 -15.45
CA GLN A 56 -18.11 -14.63 -14.68
C GLN A 56 -19.24 -14.10 -13.79
N GLN A 57 -20.45 -14.01 -14.33
CA GLN A 57 -21.63 -13.58 -13.57
C GLN A 57 -21.91 -14.52 -12.40
N ASN A 58 -21.88 -15.83 -12.63
CA ASN A 58 -22.09 -16.83 -11.59
C ASN A 58 -21.02 -16.75 -10.48
N ALA A 59 -19.76 -16.57 -10.86
CA ALA A 59 -18.68 -16.37 -9.90
C ALA A 59 -18.87 -15.08 -9.08
N ALA A 60 -19.21 -13.96 -9.73
CA ALA A 60 -19.47 -12.70 -9.06
C ALA A 60 -20.64 -12.81 -8.06
N HIS A 61 -21.77 -13.39 -8.47
CA HIS A 61 -22.90 -13.63 -7.56
C HIS A 61 -22.49 -14.50 -6.37
N SER A 62 -21.76 -15.60 -6.60
CA SER A 62 -21.32 -16.49 -5.52
C SER A 62 -20.39 -15.78 -4.51
N ILE A 63 -19.53 -14.86 -4.98
CA ILE A 63 -18.65 -14.07 -4.12
C ILE A 63 -19.48 -13.08 -3.32
N ILE A 64 -20.41 -12.37 -3.96
CA ILE A 64 -21.28 -11.38 -3.29
C ILE A 64 -22.17 -12.07 -2.26
N ASP A 65 -22.85 -13.18 -2.63
CA ASP A 65 -23.72 -13.93 -1.73
C ASP A 65 -22.94 -14.42 -0.49
N TYR A 66 -21.71 -14.92 -0.70
CA TYR A 66 -20.85 -15.31 0.41
C TYR A 66 -20.44 -14.13 1.28
N ALA A 67 -20.08 -13.00 0.67
CA ALA A 67 -19.67 -11.80 1.39
C ALA A 67 -20.83 -11.25 2.23
N VAL A 68 -22.03 -11.18 1.67
CA VAL A 68 -23.22 -10.73 2.40
C VAL A 68 -23.58 -11.68 3.56
N ALA A 69 -23.45 -13.00 3.34
CA ALA A 69 -23.75 -13.99 4.38
C ALA A 69 -22.69 -14.05 5.51
N ASN A 70 -21.50 -13.46 5.30
CA ASN A 70 -20.36 -13.51 6.25
C ASN A 70 -19.74 -12.13 6.47
N ASP A 71 -20.48 -11.05 6.28
CA ASP A 71 -19.98 -9.67 6.30
C ASP A 71 -19.28 -9.33 7.61
N ASP A 72 -19.86 -9.62 8.77
CA ASP A 72 -19.26 -9.38 10.08
C ASP A 72 -17.92 -10.10 10.25
N ALA A 73 -17.86 -11.38 9.86
CA ALA A 73 -16.62 -12.16 9.98
C ALA A 73 -15.53 -11.67 9.03
N ILE A 74 -15.90 -11.29 7.81
CA ILE A 74 -14.98 -10.75 6.81
C ILE A 74 -14.46 -9.38 7.26
N ASN A 75 -15.35 -8.47 7.67
CA ASN A 75 -14.98 -7.14 8.13
C ASN A 75 -14.08 -7.21 9.36
N LYS A 76 -14.41 -8.09 10.31
CA LYS A 76 -13.57 -8.32 11.48
C LYS A 76 -12.18 -8.83 11.09
N ALA A 77 -12.09 -9.84 10.25
CA ALA A 77 -10.81 -10.42 9.83
C ALA A 77 -9.92 -9.39 9.11
N VAL A 78 -10.50 -8.56 8.24
CA VAL A 78 -9.78 -7.48 7.54
C VAL A 78 -9.33 -6.40 8.52
N ALA A 79 -10.20 -6.00 9.46
CA ALA A 79 -9.87 -5.00 10.48
C ALA A 79 -8.76 -5.49 11.40
N ASP A 80 -8.86 -6.73 11.90
CA ASP A 80 -7.84 -7.35 12.76
C ASP A 80 -6.48 -7.43 12.04
N ALA A 81 -6.46 -7.87 10.79
CA ALA A 81 -5.22 -7.98 10.01
C ALA A 81 -4.56 -6.61 9.75
N ARG A 82 -5.36 -5.58 9.50
CA ARG A 82 -4.87 -4.20 9.34
C ARG A 82 -4.33 -3.62 10.64
N ALA A 83 -5.01 -3.86 11.75
CA ALA A 83 -4.55 -3.45 13.07
C ALA A 83 -3.24 -4.16 13.44
N GLN A 84 -3.13 -5.45 13.12
CA GLN A 84 -1.91 -6.22 13.37
C GLN A 84 -0.70 -5.68 12.61
N VAL A 85 -0.84 -5.38 11.31
CA VAL A 85 0.26 -4.78 10.52
C VAL A 85 0.74 -3.46 11.12
N ALA A 86 -0.20 -2.61 11.57
CA ALA A 86 0.16 -1.35 12.22
C ALA A 86 0.82 -1.57 13.60
N GLU A 87 0.36 -2.55 14.37
CA GLU A 87 0.95 -2.88 15.65
C GLU A 87 2.36 -3.45 15.52
N ASP A 88 2.57 -4.38 14.57
CA ASP A 88 3.88 -4.99 14.29
C ASP A 88 4.91 -3.94 13.85
N GLY A 89 4.46 -2.85 13.22
CA GLY A 89 5.34 -1.76 12.77
C GLY A 89 5.85 -0.81 13.87
N LYS A 90 5.31 -0.91 15.11
CA LYS A 90 5.70 0.00 16.22
C LYS A 90 6.98 -0.40 16.91
N VAL A 91 7.22 -1.68 17.02
CA VAL A 91 8.31 -2.26 17.81
C VAL A 91 9.19 -3.08 16.90
N PHE A 92 10.51 -2.89 17.02
CA PHE A 92 11.47 -3.69 16.28
C PHE A 92 11.48 -5.11 16.83
N ASP A 93 11.15 -6.07 15.97
CA ASP A 93 11.18 -7.51 16.27
C ASP A 93 12.05 -8.23 15.23
N ALA A 94 13.12 -8.88 15.70
CA ALA A 94 14.04 -9.63 14.85
C ALA A 94 13.42 -10.87 14.19
N GLU A 95 12.29 -11.35 14.70
CA GLU A 95 11.55 -12.49 14.15
C GLU A 95 10.50 -12.04 13.11
N ASP A 96 10.10 -10.75 13.09
CA ASP A 96 9.19 -10.22 12.09
C ASP A 96 9.93 -9.85 10.81
N THR A 97 9.43 -10.30 9.68
CA THR A 97 10.12 -10.14 8.40
C THR A 97 9.22 -9.65 7.28
N VAL A 98 9.78 -8.82 6.41
CA VAL A 98 9.22 -8.51 5.10
C VAL A 98 9.72 -9.52 4.07
N ILE A 99 8.80 -9.99 3.24
CA ILE A 99 9.12 -10.99 2.21
C ILE A 99 9.69 -10.29 0.99
N LEU A 100 10.91 -10.66 0.62
CA LEU A 100 11.60 -10.13 -0.56
C LEU A 100 11.36 -10.99 -1.80
N GLN A 101 11.18 -12.29 -1.61
CA GLN A 101 10.94 -13.22 -2.71
C GLN A 101 10.19 -14.46 -2.25
N GLN A 102 9.20 -14.84 -3.04
CA GLN A 102 8.48 -16.10 -2.90
C GLN A 102 8.46 -16.85 -4.22
N VAL A 103 8.37 -18.17 -4.13
CA VAL A 103 8.16 -19.05 -5.28
C VAL A 103 7.00 -19.98 -4.99
N ALA A 104 6.22 -20.31 -6.01
CA ALA A 104 5.18 -21.33 -5.88
C ALA A 104 5.82 -22.66 -5.45
N SER A 105 5.40 -23.20 -4.33
CA SER A 105 6.07 -24.39 -3.74
C SER A 105 5.84 -25.67 -4.53
N GLY A 106 4.92 -25.70 -5.46
CA GLY A 106 4.50 -26.91 -6.17
C GLY A 106 4.00 -28.04 -5.26
N LYS A 107 4.06 -27.85 -3.95
CA LYS A 107 3.56 -28.79 -2.95
C LYS A 107 2.17 -28.41 -2.54
N THR A 108 1.31 -29.30 -2.73
CA THR A 108 -0.11 -29.16 -2.47
C THR A 108 -0.45 -29.63 -1.08
N GLN A 109 -1.20 -28.81 -0.38
CA GLN A 109 -1.72 -29.18 0.94
C GLN A 109 -3.26 -29.20 1.00
N SER A 110 -3.93 -29.11 -0.13
CA SER A 110 -5.39 -29.30 -0.10
C SER A 110 -5.75 -30.77 -0.17
N PRO A 111 -6.57 -31.26 0.75
CA PRO A 111 -7.09 -32.62 0.68
C PRO A 111 -8.07 -32.83 -0.49
N THR A 112 -8.45 -31.75 -1.18
CA THR A 112 -9.45 -31.80 -2.25
C THR A 112 -8.75 -31.91 -3.60
N ALA A 113 -8.83 -33.10 -4.21
CA ALA A 113 -8.44 -33.28 -5.59
C ALA A 113 -9.44 -32.56 -6.50
N LEU A 114 -8.93 -31.72 -7.40
CA LEU A 114 -9.71 -31.07 -8.44
C LEU A 114 -9.54 -31.81 -9.75
N THR A 115 -10.60 -32.03 -10.48
CA THR A 115 -10.52 -32.54 -11.83
C THR A 115 -10.22 -31.39 -12.79
N ARG A 116 -9.05 -31.45 -13.42
CA ARG A 116 -8.66 -30.56 -14.49
C ARG A 116 -9.09 -31.15 -15.82
N TYR A 117 -9.75 -30.34 -16.64
CA TYR A 117 -10.16 -30.70 -17.99
C TYR A 117 -9.27 -29.98 -19.01
N GLN A 118 -8.65 -30.74 -19.88
CA GLN A 118 -7.97 -30.21 -21.07
C GLN A 118 -8.84 -30.49 -22.30
N TYR A 119 -9.06 -29.47 -23.10
CA TYR A 119 -9.83 -29.56 -24.35
C TYR A 119 -8.90 -29.49 -25.55
N ASN A 120 -9.23 -30.25 -26.59
CA ASN A 120 -8.64 -30.03 -27.90
C ASN A 120 -9.26 -28.80 -28.55
N MET A 121 -8.56 -28.25 -29.56
CA MET A 121 -9.03 -27.07 -30.30
C MET A 121 -10.34 -27.36 -31.08
N ASP A 122 -10.64 -28.61 -31.39
CA ASP A 122 -11.87 -29.06 -32.00
C ASP A 122 -13.06 -29.12 -31.04
N GLY A 123 -12.85 -28.82 -29.76
CA GLY A 123 -13.89 -28.82 -28.72
C GLY A 123 -14.14 -30.18 -28.08
N SER A 124 -13.47 -31.24 -28.49
CA SER A 124 -13.54 -32.54 -27.84
C SER A 124 -12.81 -32.51 -26.49
N ASP A 125 -13.31 -33.30 -25.52
CA ASP A 125 -12.67 -33.53 -24.23
C ASP A 125 -11.40 -34.36 -24.44
N ALA A 126 -10.24 -33.72 -24.33
CA ALA A 126 -8.97 -34.39 -24.57
C ALA A 126 -8.53 -35.26 -23.40
N LYS A 127 -8.50 -34.71 -22.23
CA LYS A 127 -8.00 -35.38 -21.00
C LYS A 127 -8.60 -34.81 -19.74
N THR A 128 -8.84 -35.70 -18.78
CA THR A 128 -9.01 -35.32 -17.39
C THR A 128 -7.74 -35.64 -16.61
N SER A 129 -7.30 -34.75 -15.76
CA SER A 129 -6.20 -35.00 -14.83
C SER A 129 -6.59 -34.49 -13.45
N SER A 130 -6.14 -35.17 -12.41
CA SER A 130 -6.23 -34.63 -11.07
C SER A 130 -5.24 -33.47 -10.93
N ALA A 131 -5.73 -32.38 -10.40
CA ALA A 131 -4.89 -31.27 -9.93
C ALA A 131 -5.20 -31.05 -8.46
N THR A 132 -4.17 -30.84 -7.71
CA THR A 132 -4.27 -30.49 -6.30
C THR A 132 -4.10 -28.97 -6.17
N LEU A 133 -4.79 -28.37 -5.21
CA LEU A 133 -4.63 -26.94 -4.90
C LEU A 133 -3.25 -26.68 -4.35
N SER A 134 -2.50 -25.79 -4.98
CA SER A 134 -1.32 -25.19 -4.35
C SER A 134 -1.79 -24.00 -3.52
N MET A 135 -1.73 -24.15 -2.21
CA MET A 135 -2.18 -23.13 -1.26
C MET A 135 -1.02 -22.38 -0.62
N ASN A 136 0.22 -22.85 -0.82
CA ASN A 136 1.39 -22.33 -0.13
C ASN A 136 2.47 -21.93 -1.12
N ASP A 137 2.95 -20.72 -0.98
CA ASP A 137 4.20 -20.29 -1.56
C ASP A 137 5.34 -20.51 -0.56
N THR A 138 6.54 -20.75 -1.08
CA THR A 138 7.73 -20.87 -0.27
C THR A 138 8.45 -19.53 -0.26
N VAL A 139 8.67 -18.95 0.92
CA VAL A 139 9.53 -17.79 1.08
C VAL A 139 10.97 -18.21 0.81
N VAL A 140 11.59 -17.59 -0.17
CA VAL A 140 12.99 -17.85 -0.56
C VAL A 140 13.93 -16.83 0.08
N ARG A 141 13.48 -15.58 0.15
CA ARG A 141 14.22 -14.46 0.73
C ARG A 141 13.29 -13.60 1.57
N SER A 142 13.78 -13.21 2.72
CA SER A 142 13.13 -12.25 3.61
C SER A 142 14.17 -11.35 4.27
N ARG A 143 13.72 -10.27 4.84
CA ARG A 143 14.53 -9.34 5.63
C ARG A 143 13.74 -8.92 6.85
N ILE A 144 14.39 -8.72 8.00
CA ILE A 144 13.74 -8.22 9.20
C ILE A 144 12.99 -6.92 8.86
N ARG A 145 11.77 -6.75 9.35
CA ARG A 145 10.97 -5.55 9.13
C ARG A 145 11.59 -4.37 9.89
N PRO A 146 11.81 -3.19 9.26
CA PRO A 146 12.18 -1.98 10.00
C PRO A 146 10.94 -1.39 10.68
N THR A 147 11.15 -0.50 11.64
CA THR A 147 10.07 0.32 12.19
C THR A 147 9.87 1.63 11.41
N ALA A 148 10.85 2.06 10.62
CA ALA A 148 10.69 3.15 9.65
C ALA A 148 11.70 3.06 8.51
N TYR A 149 11.35 3.69 7.37
CA TYR A 149 12.29 4.07 6.32
C TYR A 149 12.56 5.56 6.41
N VAL A 150 13.80 5.95 6.08
CA VAL A 150 14.23 7.35 6.13
C VAL A 150 14.80 7.76 4.77
N ILE A 151 14.27 8.85 4.23
CA ILE A 151 14.58 9.35 2.90
C ILE A 151 15.16 10.77 3.06
N PRO A 152 16.47 10.97 2.90
CA PRO A 152 17.05 12.32 2.93
C PRO A 152 16.42 13.22 1.88
N LYS A 153 16.11 14.47 2.21
CA LYS A 153 15.49 15.42 1.28
C LYS A 153 16.42 15.88 0.15
N ASP A 154 17.72 15.71 0.31
CA ASP A 154 18.74 16.12 -0.65
C ASP A 154 19.14 15.04 -1.67
N ILE A 155 18.55 13.86 -1.60
CA ILE A 155 18.78 12.83 -2.63
C ILE A 155 17.97 13.11 -3.91
N PRO A 156 18.44 12.64 -5.06
CA PRO A 156 17.64 12.70 -6.29
C PRO A 156 16.29 12.02 -6.11
N ASN A 157 15.24 12.66 -6.62
CA ASN A 157 13.87 12.15 -6.61
C ASN A 157 13.22 11.95 -5.21
N ALA A 158 13.73 12.55 -4.14
CA ALA A 158 13.14 12.44 -2.79
C ALA A 158 11.62 12.73 -2.79
N GLU A 159 11.21 13.85 -3.40
CA GLU A 159 9.80 14.23 -3.54
C GLU A 159 8.99 13.23 -4.38
N LYS A 160 9.59 12.64 -5.40
CA LYS A 160 8.93 11.63 -6.23
C LYS A 160 8.71 10.33 -5.46
N ILE A 161 9.67 9.93 -4.62
CA ILE A 161 9.52 8.78 -3.73
C ILE A 161 8.37 9.04 -2.76
N LEU A 162 8.37 10.21 -2.12
CA LEU A 162 7.31 10.61 -1.20
C LEU A 162 5.94 10.62 -1.88
N TYR A 163 5.84 11.19 -3.08
CA TYR A 163 4.60 11.20 -3.87
C TYR A 163 4.09 9.79 -4.18
N ILE A 164 4.99 8.85 -4.54
CA ILE A 164 4.62 7.45 -4.78
C ILE A 164 4.03 6.85 -3.51
N LEU A 165 4.67 7.03 -2.36
CA LEU A 165 4.23 6.49 -1.08
C LEU A 165 2.89 7.09 -0.61
N GLN A 166 2.72 8.41 -0.73
CA GLN A 166 1.46 9.08 -0.40
C GLN A 166 0.28 8.59 -1.25
N ASN A 167 0.49 8.32 -2.53
CA ASN A 167 -0.56 7.73 -3.39
C ASN A 167 -0.93 6.29 -2.98
N GLN A 168 -0.11 5.66 -2.15
CA GLN A 168 -0.38 4.36 -1.54
C GLN A 168 -0.94 4.49 -0.11
N GLY A 169 -1.31 5.69 0.30
CA GLY A 169 -1.86 5.94 1.63
C GLY A 169 -0.82 5.89 2.75
N ALA A 170 0.47 6.02 2.41
CA ALA A 170 1.52 6.09 3.41
C ALA A 170 1.53 7.48 4.08
N GLU A 171 1.52 7.47 5.40
CA GLU A 171 1.78 8.63 6.24
C GLU A 171 3.29 8.81 6.43
N TYR A 172 3.70 10.04 6.66
CA TYR A 172 5.08 10.38 6.94
C TYR A 172 5.17 11.57 7.90
N TYR A 173 6.34 11.77 8.45
CA TYR A 173 6.72 13.00 9.15
C TYR A 173 8.13 13.45 8.69
N GLU A 174 8.53 14.61 9.12
CA GLU A 174 9.77 15.24 8.65
C GLU A 174 10.75 15.40 9.81
N LEU A 175 12.02 15.15 9.51
CA LEU A 175 13.14 15.57 10.36
C LEU A 175 13.63 16.91 9.90
N GLU A 176 13.90 17.79 10.87
CA GLU A 176 14.44 19.11 10.61
C GLU A 176 15.87 19.04 10.05
N PRO A 177 16.31 20.07 9.28
CA PRO A 177 17.69 20.19 8.84
C PRO A 177 18.67 20.13 10.03
N GLY A 178 19.74 19.37 9.86
CA GLY A 178 20.73 19.13 10.91
C GLY A 178 20.40 17.99 11.88
N SER A 179 19.22 17.38 11.78
CA SER A 179 18.88 16.20 12.57
C SER A 179 19.85 15.05 12.32
N THR A 180 20.06 14.23 13.34
CA THR A 180 20.95 13.06 13.26
C THR A 180 20.26 11.79 13.71
N ALA A 181 20.59 10.65 13.11
CA ALA A 181 20.06 9.36 13.52
C ALA A 181 21.09 8.22 13.30
N GLU A 182 20.98 7.18 14.12
CA GLU A 182 21.66 5.90 13.90
C GLU A 182 20.76 5.01 13.07
N LEU A 183 21.22 4.59 11.89
CA LEU A 183 20.40 3.93 10.88
C LEU A 183 21.15 2.76 10.25
N LYS A 184 20.41 1.90 9.56
CA LYS A 184 20.94 0.92 8.60
C LYS A 184 20.85 1.49 7.19
N GLN A 185 21.87 1.21 6.37
CA GLN A 185 21.91 1.60 4.98
C GLN A 185 22.00 0.37 4.08
N TYR A 186 21.26 0.39 2.99
CA TYR A 186 21.38 -0.66 1.97
C TYR A 186 22.64 -0.47 1.14
N TYR A 187 23.25 -1.56 0.77
CA TYR A 187 24.33 -1.57 -0.22
C TYR A 187 24.14 -2.73 -1.20
N TYR A 188 24.55 -2.50 -2.44
CA TYR A 188 24.52 -3.50 -3.50
C TYR A 188 25.56 -4.59 -3.24
N VAL A 189 25.14 -5.84 -3.32
CA VAL A 189 26.00 -7.03 -3.11
C VAL A 189 26.41 -7.65 -4.43
N GLY A 190 25.46 -7.88 -5.32
CA GLY A 190 25.71 -8.56 -6.57
C GLY A 190 24.44 -8.83 -7.38
N GLU A 191 24.62 -9.36 -8.57
CA GLU A 191 23.51 -9.75 -9.43
C GLU A 191 22.84 -11.02 -8.91
N TYR A 192 21.53 -11.05 -9.02
CA TYR A 192 20.74 -12.24 -8.79
C TYR A 192 20.37 -12.89 -10.12
N THR A 193 20.55 -14.19 -10.21
CA THR A 193 20.18 -14.97 -11.40
C THR A 193 19.05 -15.94 -11.09
N TYR A 194 18.07 -16.00 -11.98
CA TYR A 194 16.99 -16.96 -11.93
C TYR A 194 16.87 -17.66 -13.28
N ASN A 195 16.85 -19.02 -13.27
CA ASN A 195 16.85 -19.83 -14.48
C ASN A 195 17.98 -19.42 -15.47
N GLU A 196 19.19 -19.26 -14.94
CA GLU A 196 20.41 -18.90 -15.69
C GLU A 196 20.37 -17.52 -16.40
N LYS A 197 19.37 -16.71 -16.11
CA LYS A 197 19.24 -15.35 -16.61
C LYS A 197 19.40 -14.35 -15.48
N LYS A 198 19.96 -13.18 -15.82
CA LYS A 198 19.97 -12.05 -14.90
C LYS A 198 18.52 -11.71 -14.55
N ALA A 199 18.20 -11.73 -13.28
CA ALA A 199 16.87 -11.53 -12.78
C ALA A 199 16.74 -10.30 -11.86
N GLY A 200 17.84 -9.64 -11.55
CA GLY A 200 17.89 -8.51 -10.66
C GLY A 200 19.20 -8.47 -9.88
N PHE A 201 19.17 -7.90 -8.70
CA PHE A 201 20.33 -7.86 -7.79
C PHE A 201 19.92 -8.23 -6.36
N THR A 202 20.90 -8.35 -5.50
CA THR A 202 20.73 -8.46 -4.04
C THR A 202 21.35 -7.27 -3.35
N ALA A 203 20.64 -6.74 -2.37
CA ALA A 203 21.15 -5.75 -1.44
C ALA A 203 21.30 -6.37 -0.05
N ASP A 204 22.19 -5.81 0.74
CA ASP A 204 22.35 -6.16 2.15
C ASP A 204 22.39 -4.88 2.99
N LEU A 205 22.43 -5.02 4.30
CA LEU A 205 22.39 -3.92 5.26
C LEU A 205 23.73 -3.79 5.97
N ARG A 206 24.13 -2.57 6.23
CA ARG A 206 25.23 -2.25 7.12
C ARG A 206 24.86 -1.12 8.05
N ASP A 207 25.51 -1.06 9.19
CA ASP A 207 25.39 0.09 10.07
C ASP A 207 25.90 1.33 9.32
N ALA A 208 25.03 2.30 9.15
CA ALA A 208 25.46 3.63 8.80
C ALA A 208 26.01 4.25 10.11
N ALA A 209 27.17 4.89 10.02
CA ALA A 209 27.59 5.79 11.09
C ALA A 209 26.45 6.81 11.34
N LYS A 210 26.46 7.49 12.48
CA LYS A 210 25.47 8.53 12.77
C LYS A 210 25.26 9.45 11.57
N VAL A 211 24.10 9.35 10.92
CA VAL A 211 23.77 10.10 9.71
C VAL A 211 23.27 11.47 10.09
N THR A 212 23.80 12.51 9.44
CA THR A 212 23.30 13.89 9.58
C THR A 212 22.52 14.26 8.32
N PHE A 213 21.31 14.76 8.49
CA PHE A 213 20.42 15.20 7.41
C PHE A 213 20.50 16.70 7.23
N GLU A 214 21.41 17.18 6.40
CA GLU A 214 21.68 18.62 6.20
C GLU A 214 20.44 19.41 5.75
N LYS A 215 19.58 18.78 4.96
CA LYS A 215 18.30 19.36 4.50
C LYS A 215 17.07 18.74 5.15
N GLY A 216 17.27 17.95 6.21
CA GLY A 216 16.21 17.15 6.80
C GLY A 216 15.92 15.85 6.04
N ALA A 217 14.94 15.10 6.49
CA ALA A 217 14.55 13.85 5.89
C ALA A 217 13.04 13.61 6.02
N TYR A 218 12.51 12.77 5.15
CA TYR A 218 11.16 12.16 5.31
C TYR A 218 11.31 10.83 6.05
N VAL A 219 10.53 10.63 7.07
CA VAL A 219 10.43 9.37 7.81
C VAL A 219 9.09 8.73 7.53
N ILE A 220 9.13 7.51 7.05
CA ILE A 220 7.96 6.71 6.70
C ILE A 220 7.84 5.60 7.75
N PRO A 221 7.02 5.79 8.79
CA PRO A 221 6.88 4.79 9.85
C PRO A 221 6.13 3.56 9.34
N MET A 222 6.40 2.42 9.95
CA MET A 222 5.76 1.15 9.58
C MET A 222 4.50 0.86 10.41
N ASP A 223 4.22 1.63 11.44
CA ASP A 223 3.05 1.53 12.31
C ASP A 223 1.75 2.01 11.65
N GLN A 224 1.53 1.58 10.42
CA GLN A 224 0.38 1.98 9.61
C GLN A 224 -0.13 0.83 8.74
N VAL A 225 -1.40 0.90 8.36
CA VAL A 225 -2.07 -0.14 7.55
C VAL A 225 -1.36 -0.42 6.22
N SER A 226 -0.74 0.59 5.64
CA SER A 226 0.03 0.49 4.39
C SER A 226 1.43 -0.13 4.57
N GLY A 227 1.82 -0.58 5.76
CA GLY A 227 3.17 -1.09 6.07
C GLY A 227 3.70 -2.11 5.07
N ASN A 228 2.91 -3.09 4.67
CA ASN A 228 3.34 -4.09 3.68
C ASN A 228 3.59 -3.50 2.28
N VAL A 229 2.79 -2.52 1.87
CA VAL A 229 2.98 -1.82 0.58
C VAL A 229 4.22 -0.93 0.64
N ILE A 230 4.43 -0.23 1.76
CA ILE A 230 5.63 0.57 1.99
C ILE A 230 6.86 -0.31 1.87
N ALA A 231 6.90 -1.46 2.54
CA ALA A 231 8.01 -2.39 2.46
C ALA A 231 8.27 -2.84 1.00
N MET A 232 7.24 -3.23 0.27
CA MET A 232 7.37 -3.64 -1.13
C MET A 232 7.94 -2.53 -2.02
N ILE A 233 7.62 -1.26 -1.74
CA ILE A 233 8.13 -0.12 -2.50
C ILE A 233 9.57 0.21 -2.10
N MET A 234 9.86 0.22 -0.80
CA MET A 234 11.11 0.73 -0.26
C MET A 234 12.25 -0.27 -0.26
N GLU A 235 11.96 -1.59 -0.21
CA GLU A 235 13.00 -2.59 -0.28
C GLU A 235 13.60 -2.65 -1.70
N PRO A 236 14.90 -2.39 -1.87
CA PRO A 236 15.49 -2.20 -3.20
C PRO A 236 15.56 -3.48 -4.03
N ASP A 237 15.60 -4.63 -3.38
CA ASP A 237 15.82 -5.94 -4.00
C ASP A 237 14.67 -6.93 -3.78
N VAL A 238 13.44 -6.41 -3.67
CA VAL A 238 12.24 -7.25 -3.76
C VAL A 238 12.17 -7.83 -5.16
N ASN A 239 12.17 -9.14 -5.26
CA ASN A 239 12.11 -9.84 -6.53
C ASN A 239 10.83 -10.66 -6.66
N ASP A 240 10.19 -10.57 -7.81
CA ASP A 240 9.24 -11.60 -8.19
C ASP A 240 9.96 -12.77 -8.92
N SER A 241 9.23 -13.84 -9.20
CA SER A 241 9.75 -14.98 -9.95
C SER A 241 10.11 -14.67 -11.42
N ASN A 242 9.81 -13.46 -11.90
CA ASN A 242 10.11 -12.99 -13.24
C ASN A 242 11.37 -12.11 -13.29
N GLY A 243 11.99 -11.85 -12.15
CA GLY A 243 13.27 -11.15 -12.06
C GLY A 243 13.17 -9.63 -12.10
N TYR A 244 12.12 -9.07 -11.55
CA TYR A 244 12.03 -7.63 -11.36
C TYR A 244 12.66 -7.22 -10.04
N ASP A 245 13.42 -6.13 -10.07
CA ASP A 245 13.97 -5.48 -8.89
C ASP A 245 12.87 -4.74 -8.10
N GLY A 246 13.21 -4.24 -6.92
CA GLY A 246 12.31 -3.42 -6.13
C GLY A 246 11.73 -2.24 -6.92
N THR A 247 10.53 -1.82 -6.58
CA THR A 247 9.73 -0.85 -7.35
C THR A 247 10.50 0.42 -7.69
N LEU A 248 11.18 1.05 -6.73
CA LEU A 248 11.90 2.30 -6.94
C LEU A 248 13.11 2.13 -7.87
N VAL A 249 13.77 0.98 -7.80
CA VAL A 249 14.94 0.67 -8.63
C VAL A 249 14.51 0.30 -10.05
N GLN A 250 13.50 -0.56 -10.18
CA GLN A 250 12.97 -0.99 -11.47
C GLN A 250 12.53 0.19 -12.36
N TYR A 251 11.92 1.21 -11.75
CA TYR A 251 11.46 2.40 -12.46
C TYR A 251 12.48 3.54 -12.49
N GLY A 252 13.72 3.29 -12.09
CA GLY A 252 14.80 4.28 -12.15
C GLY A 252 14.58 5.49 -11.24
N VAL A 253 13.81 5.33 -10.17
CA VAL A 253 13.60 6.40 -9.18
C VAL A 253 14.77 6.47 -8.21
N VAL A 254 15.29 5.31 -7.81
CA VAL A 254 16.44 5.15 -6.93
C VAL A 254 17.49 4.26 -7.61
N SER A 255 18.74 4.58 -7.42
CA SER A 255 19.89 3.75 -7.79
C SER A 255 20.94 3.79 -6.67
N TYR A 256 21.80 2.80 -6.64
CA TYR A 256 22.98 2.83 -5.77
C TYR A 256 24.08 3.69 -6.39
N ASP A 257 24.92 4.25 -5.54
CA ASP A 257 26.16 4.93 -5.95
C ASP A 257 27.20 3.91 -6.45
N GLU A 258 27.73 4.11 -7.63
CA GLU A 258 28.63 3.15 -8.29
C GLU A 258 29.97 2.97 -7.54
N THR A 259 30.38 3.96 -6.78
CA THR A 259 31.67 3.94 -6.03
C THR A 259 31.49 3.27 -4.67
N THR A 260 30.50 3.72 -3.90
CA THR A 260 30.27 3.24 -2.53
C THR A 260 29.37 2.01 -2.47
N LYS A 261 28.65 1.76 -3.56
CA LYS A 261 27.60 0.72 -3.67
C LYS A 261 26.40 0.94 -2.75
N ASN A 262 26.28 2.11 -2.13
CA ASN A 262 25.21 2.44 -1.22
C ASN A 262 23.96 2.92 -1.96
N PHE A 263 22.79 2.51 -1.45
CA PHE A 263 21.53 3.16 -1.79
C PHE A 263 21.31 4.39 -0.93
N PRO A 264 20.66 5.42 -1.44
CA PRO A 264 20.45 6.68 -0.72
C PRO A 264 19.30 6.63 0.29
N ILE A 265 18.75 5.45 0.57
CA ILE A 265 17.63 5.24 1.49
C ILE A 265 18.15 4.49 2.72
N TYR A 266 17.60 4.83 3.88
CA TYR A 266 17.97 4.25 5.15
C TYR A 266 16.78 3.53 5.79
N ARG A 267 17.08 2.67 6.78
CA ARG A 267 16.10 2.03 7.66
C ARG A 267 16.43 2.34 9.12
N TYR A 268 15.38 2.51 9.89
CA TYR A 268 15.44 2.58 11.34
C TYR A 268 14.95 1.25 11.93
N GLU A 269 15.77 0.66 12.79
CA GLU A 269 15.51 -0.64 13.44
C GLU A 269 15.42 -0.48 14.97
N GLY A 270 14.99 0.66 15.45
CA GLY A 270 14.68 0.92 16.85
C GLY A 270 13.18 0.97 17.09
N ASN A 271 12.79 1.04 18.35
CA ASN A 271 11.39 1.17 18.75
C ASN A 271 10.92 2.62 18.60
N ASP A 272 9.62 2.78 18.43
CA ASP A 272 8.93 4.06 18.40
C ASP A 272 9.64 5.13 17.54
N PRO A 273 9.68 4.98 16.22
CA PRO A 273 10.39 5.92 15.34
C PRO A 273 9.83 7.34 15.41
N ARG A 274 8.55 7.51 15.74
CA ARG A 274 7.88 8.82 15.80
C ARG A 274 8.43 9.68 16.91
N THR A 275 8.73 9.11 18.06
CA THR A 275 9.28 9.85 19.21
C THR A 275 10.81 9.86 19.19
N THR A 276 11.44 8.72 18.91
CA THR A 276 12.90 8.60 19.00
C THR A 276 13.63 9.40 17.93
N LEU A 277 13.15 9.39 16.68
CA LEU A 277 13.79 10.12 15.59
C LEU A 277 13.52 11.64 15.69
N VAL A 278 12.33 12.04 16.15
CA VAL A 278 11.98 13.47 16.31
C VAL A 278 12.70 14.10 17.50
N SER A 279 12.87 13.39 18.63
CA SER A 279 13.55 13.95 19.81
C SER A 279 15.05 14.22 19.59
N ASN A 280 15.64 13.66 18.54
CA ASN A 280 17.02 13.94 18.11
C ASN A 280 17.14 15.19 17.23
N ALA A 281 16.04 15.88 16.93
CA ALA A 281 16.09 17.24 16.39
C ALA A 281 16.74 18.14 17.47
N ALA A 282 17.77 18.90 17.10
CA ALA A 282 18.54 19.72 18.01
C ALA A 282 17.63 20.47 19.00
N GLU A 283 17.94 20.40 20.30
CA GLU A 283 17.33 21.27 21.30
C GLU A 283 17.48 22.73 20.82
N GLN A 284 16.40 23.26 20.27
CA GLN A 284 16.33 24.69 20.05
C GLN A 284 16.37 25.35 21.44
N PRO A 285 17.15 26.40 21.65
CA PRO A 285 17.13 27.14 22.90
C PRO A 285 15.68 27.55 23.16
N VAL A 286 15.13 27.09 24.29
CA VAL A 286 13.81 27.51 24.74
C VAL A 286 13.85 29.02 24.92
N GLU A 287 13.13 29.73 24.04
CA GLU A 287 12.90 31.17 24.22
C GLU A 287 12.17 31.34 25.58
N PRO A 288 12.61 32.23 26.46
CA PRO A 288 12.05 32.34 27.81
C PRO A 288 10.55 32.64 27.72
N GLU A 289 9.78 31.79 28.37
CA GLU A 289 8.32 31.92 28.45
C GLU A 289 7.95 33.33 28.98
N THR A 290 7.15 34.03 28.16
CA THR A 290 6.49 35.26 28.57
C THR A 290 5.55 34.93 29.74
N PRO A 291 5.60 35.66 30.88
CA PRO A 291 4.76 35.33 32.02
C PRO A 291 3.27 35.31 31.67
N GLU A 292 2.60 34.24 32.03
CA GLU A 292 1.15 34.10 31.86
C GLU A 292 0.40 35.25 32.53
N GLN A 293 -0.48 35.90 31.76
CA GLN A 293 -1.49 36.81 32.34
C GLN A 293 -2.51 35.99 33.14
N PRO A 294 -2.98 36.51 34.26
CA PRO A 294 -3.95 35.83 35.10
C PRO A 294 -5.25 35.54 34.37
N THR A 295 -5.67 34.29 34.41
CA THR A 295 -6.96 33.82 33.87
C THR A 295 -8.14 34.42 34.61
N GLU A 296 -9.10 34.99 33.90
CA GLU A 296 -10.40 35.45 34.36
C GLU A 296 -11.28 34.23 34.73
N PRO A 297 -12.15 34.28 35.73
CA PRO A 297 -12.89 33.13 36.23
C PRO A 297 -13.94 32.61 35.24
N GLU A 298 -14.00 31.27 35.12
CA GLU A 298 -14.98 30.52 34.32
C GLU A 298 -16.44 30.89 34.64
N GLN A 299 -17.22 31.24 33.63
CA GLN A 299 -18.68 31.35 33.70
C GLN A 299 -19.35 29.97 33.49
N PRO A 300 -20.53 29.72 34.07
CA PRO A 300 -21.18 28.41 34.08
C PRO A 300 -21.67 27.97 32.71
N VAL A 301 -21.48 26.66 32.43
CA VAL A 301 -21.92 25.96 31.21
C VAL A 301 -23.45 25.95 31.12
N GLU A 302 -24.01 26.53 30.05
CA GLU A 302 -25.41 26.48 29.67
C GLU A 302 -25.69 25.26 28.78
N PRO A 303 -26.87 24.61 28.82
CA PRO A 303 -27.11 23.32 28.16
C PRO A 303 -27.21 23.41 26.65
N GLU A 304 -26.79 22.35 25.96
CA GLU A 304 -26.79 22.18 24.52
C GLU A 304 -28.12 22.48 23.85
N LYS A 305 -28.06 23.37 22.84
CA LYS A 305 -29.17 23.73 21.96
C LYS A 305 -29.10 22.91 20.66
N PRO A 306 -30.22 22.54 20.06
CA PRO A 306 -30.28 21.71 18.86
C PRO A 306 -29.62 22.35 17.63
N ALA A 307 -29.10 21.51 16.74
CA ALA A 307 -28.39 21.87 15.52
C ALA A 307 -29.08 22.97 14.69
N GLU A 308 -28.34 24.03 14.37
CA GLU A 308 -28.74 25.11 13.48
C GLU A 308 -28.39 24.86 12.02
N PRO A 309 -29.09 25.47 11.05
CA PRO A 309 -29.01 25.16 9.64
C PRO A 309 -27.73 25.70 8.97
N GLN A 310 -27.32 25.02 7.93
CA GLN A 310 -26.12 25.16 7.13
C GLN A 310 -25.85 26.61 6.66
N GLN A 311 -24.58 27.02 6.79
CA GLN A 311 -24.08 28.33 6.33
C GLN A 311 -24.01 28.45 4.79
N PRO A 312 -24.12 29.66 4.23
CA PRO A 312 -24.08 29.91 2.79
C PRO A 312 -22.70 29.66 2.18
N ALA A 313 -22.68 29.48 0.83
CA ALA A 313 -21.50 29.21 0.01
C ALA A 313 -20.24 29.95 0.45
N GLY A 314 -19.16 29.19 0.73
CA GLY A 314 -17.87 29.71 1.16
C GLY A 314 -16.77 29.47 0.13
N SER A 315 -15.62 30.09 0.33
CA SER A 315 -14.41 29.77 -0.39
C SER A 315 -13.45 28.99 0.52
N TYR A 316 -12.68 28.09 -0.07
CA TYR A 316 -11.66 27.31 0.63
C TYR A 316 -10.33 27.39 -0.11
N THR A 317 -9.25 27.68 0.61
CA THR A 317 -7.91 27.64 0.06
C THR A 317 -7.29 26.26 0.26
N VAL A 318 -6.94 25.63 -0.84
CA VAL A 318 -6.33 24.28 -0.85
C VAL A 318 -5.03 24.27 -0.08
N LYS A 319 -4.87 23.29 0.82
CA LYS A 319 -3.68 23.06 1.62
C LYS A 319 -2.97 21.78 1.19
N ALA A 320 -1.74 21.59 1.67
CA ALA A 320 -1.01 20.36 1.45
C ALA A 320 -1.80 19.13 1.97
N GLY A 321 -1.92 18.08 1.14
CA GLY A 321 -2.68 16.87 1.45
C GLY A 321 -4.17 16.93 1.16
N ASP A 322 -4.71 18.06 0.69
CA ASP A 322 -6.11 18.15 0.32
C ASP A 322 -6.42 17.44 -1.00
N SER A 323 -7.63 16.90 -1.06
CA SER A 323 -8.29 16.41 -2.26
C SER A 323 -9.71 16.99 -2.29
N LEU A 324 -10.36 17.04 -3.46
CA LEU A 324 -11.76 17.46 -3.53
C LEU A 324 -12.66 16.60 -2.64
N TRP A 325 -12.31 15.33 -2.46
CA TRP A 325 -13.01 14.41 -1.55
C TRP A 325 -12.86 14.85 -0.09
N SER A 326 -11.63 15.13 0.39
CA SER A 326 -11.39 15.54 1.78
C SER A 326 -12.02 16.92 2.07
N ILE A 327 -11.98 17.83 1.10
CA ILE A 327 -12.64 19.14 1.19
C ILE A 327 -14.17 18.98 1.25
N ALA A 328 -14.76 18.11 0.42
CA ALA A 328 -16.19 17.82 0.45
C ALA A 328 -16.61 17.15 1.76
N GLN A 329 -15.80 16.20 2.28
CA GLN A 329 -16.06 15.58 3.58
C GLN A 329 -16.12 16.63 4.69
N LYS A 330 -15.21 17.60 4.68
CA LYS A 330 -15.10 18.65 5.70
C LYS A 330 -16.18 19.71 5.60
N HIS A 331 -16.54 20.13 4.40
CA HIS A 331 -17.41 21.30 4.16
C HIS A 331 -18.83 20.95 3.73
N LEU A 332 -19.05 19.75 3.15
CA LEU A 332 -20.37 19.30 2.67
C LEU A 332 -20.86 18.05 3.43
N GLY A 333 -20.14 17.65 4.50
CA GLY A 333 -20.50 16.53 5.37
C GLY A 333 -20.22 15.13 4.80
N THR A 334 -19.92 15.01 3.51
CA THR A 334 -19.57 13.72 2.89
C THR A 334 -18.64 13.92 1.70
N GLY A 335 -17.60 13.08 1.62
CA GLY A 335 -16.64 13.09 0.52
C GLY A 335 -17.28 12.79 -0.85
N THR A 336 -18.39 12.05 -0.90
CA THR A 336 -19.11 11.74 -2.14
C THR A 336 -19.65 12.97 -2.89
N LYS A 337 -19.77 14.11 -2.21
CA LYS A 337 -20.17 15.38 -2.81
C LYS A 337 -19.00 16.15 -3.48
N TRP A 338 -17.84 15.54 -3.65
CA TRP A 338 -16.68 16.19 -4.31
C TRP A 338 -17.01 16.72 -5.73
N GLU A 339 -17.90 16.04 -6.45
CA GLU A 339 -18.34 16.47 -7.77
C GLU A 339 -19.06 17.83 -7.76
N VAL A 340 -19.74 18.16 -6.67
CA VAL A 340 -20.42 19.46 -6.50
C VAL A 340 -19.40 20.58 -6.43
N ILE A 341 -18.29 20.36 -5.68
CA ILE A 341 -17.17 21.30 -5.63
C ILE A 341 -16.49 21.39 -7.00
N TYR A 342 -16.23 20.27 -7.66
CA TYR A 342 -15.62 20.25 -8.99
C TYR A 342 -16.44 21.05 -10.01
N LYS A 343 -17.76 20.82 -10.08
CA LYS A 343 -18.67 21.53 -10.98
C LYS A 343 -18.72 23.04 -10.73
N ALA A 344 -18.63 23.45 -9.46
CA ALA A 344 -18.60 24.87 -9.10
C ALA A 344 -17.27 25.57 -9.42
N ASN A 345 -16.23 24.82 -9.82
CA ASN A 345 -14.89 25.32 -10.09
C ASN A 345 -14.35 24.86 -11.46
N GLN A 346 -15.20 24.50 -12.40
CA GLN A 346 -14.77 24.00 -13.72
C GLN A 346 -13.95 25.01 -14.52
N ASP A 347 -14.13 26.30 -14.28
CA ASP A 347 -13.32 27.37 -14.89
C ASP A 347 -11.86 27.36 -14.37
N LEU A 348 -11.63 26.82 -13.18
CA LEU A 348 -10.32 26.74 -12.53
C LEU A 348 -9.72 25.34 -12.59
N LEU A 349 -10.56 24.30 -12.66
CA LEU A 349 -10.18 22.91 -12.57
C LEU A 349 -10.52 22.17 -13.87
N GLN A 350 -9.50 21.89 -14.69
CA GLN A 350 -9.69 21.05 -15.88
C GLN A 350 -9.73 19.54 -15.54
N ASN A 351 -9.16 19.15 -14.39
CA ASN A 351 -9.12 17.78 -13.91
C ASN A 351 -9.38 17.73 -12.40
N PRO A 352 -10.37 16.97 -11.92
CA PRO A 352 -10.71 16.91 -10.50
C PRO A 352 -9.59 16.35 -9.60
N ASN A 353 -8.64 15.63 -10.17
CA ASN A 353 -7.48 15.06 -9.45
C ASN A 353 -6.27 15.99 -9.43
N GLN A 354 -6.39 17.22 -9.96
CA GLN A 354 -5.28 18.17 -10.06
C GLN A 354 -5.65 19.52 -9.43
N ILE A 355 -5.78 19.54 -8.11
CA ILE A 355 -5.87 20.78 -7.33
C ILE A 355 -4.48 21.19 -6.85
N GLN A 356 -4.24 22.50 -6.77
CA GLN A 356 -2.93 23.04 -6.38
C GLN A 356 -3.00 23.71 -5.01
N ILE A 357 -1.94 23.55 -4.21
CA ILE A 357 -1.83 24.24 -2.92
C ILE A 357 -1.90 25.75 -3.13
N GLY A 358 -2.71 26.45 -2.32
CA GLY A 358 -2.97 27.88 -2.45
C GLY A 358 -4.10 28.23 -3.41
N GLN A 359 -4.63 27.28 -4.19
CA GLN A 359 -5.77 27.49 -5.06
C GLN A 359 -7.04 27.74 -4.24
N VAL A 360 -7.80 28.76 -4.60
CA VAL A 360 -9.06 29.11 -3.90
C VAL A 360 -10.22 28.48 -4.63
N LEU A 361 -10.93 27.57 -3.96
CA LEU A 361 -12.09 26.87 -4.50
C LEU A 361 -13.37 27.44 -3.92
N THR A 362 -14.38 27.57 -4.75
CA THR A 362 -15.76 27.86 -4.34
C THR A 362 -16.40 26.61 -3.76
N ILE A 363 -16.88 26.67 -2.53
CA ILE A 363 -17.62 25.60 -1.88
C ILE A 363 -19.10 25.92 -1.92
N PRO A 364 -19.92 25.24 -2.73
CA PRO A 364 -21.35 25.44 -2.77
C PRO A 364 -22.01 25.15 -1.42
N ALA A 365 -23.14 25.78 -1.15
CA ALA A 365 -23.99 25.36 -0.03
C ALA A 365 -24.45 23.91 -0.23
N ALA A 366 -24.50 23.13 0.84
CA ALA A 366 -24.78 21.69 0.81
C ALA A 366 -26.23 21.38 0.40
#